data_cf186dc31a4915879850272002938ee3
#
_entry.id   cf186dc31a4915879850272002938ee3
#
_cell.length_a   1.000
_cell.length_b   1.000
_cell.length_c   1.000
_cell.angle_alpha   90.00
_cell.angle_beta   90.00
_cell.angle_gamma   90.00
#
_symmetry.space_group_name_H-M   'P 1'
#
loop_
_entity.id
_entity.type
_entity.pdbx_description
1 polymer ?
#
loop_
_entity_poly.entity_id
_entity_poly.type
_entity_poly.pdbx_seq_one_letter_code
_entity_poly.pdbx_strand_id
1 'polypeptide(L)'
;MIALSFSRWADSMCPFRFNALHIEKSHKEPVTEIIEIGGEFAEVVKGYRVHCYRAGVTSDLEYAKQVRFKHEQTGELFEKFLASEFAVLPITSPMALVERKLAFDADLNPIVPAAGQREDDAWFSKDAAFRCIADFAYVDGDTLYIIDDKTGWADPDQDQLLFMAHLIPKSIPIQVERVVGLFNEVARGMRVLAVNAPVADLAPIGPKILERIREVNSWTEFPPQACAKCPTCVVPGCGIRESAATALVSAPGAPALAIPEKIETREQAESALMFVQFADGIVRRVKDLLKEYVGGNGEVYAGGKKAGFVEGEEWAPRDLSRFCSALVQMGAPPELVWRNLSLTRAGIEKILKKAKAVNPAMVMAMLEKKPTRSFRITNDKLI
;
A
#
# COMPACT_ATOMS: atom_id res chain seq x y z
N MET A 1 -29.76 -1.42 -0.03
CA MET A 1 -28.68 -0.43 0.23
C MET A 1 -27.36 -1.00 -0.25
N ILE A 2 -26.50 -0.19 -0.89
CA ILE A 2 -25.16 -0.60 -1.30
C ILE A 2 -24.23 -0.32 -0.13
N ALA A 3 -23.63 -1.38 0.44
CA ALA A 3 -22.65 -1.21 1.49
C ALA A 3 -21.29 -0.79 0.91
N LEU A 4 -20.71 0.26 1.46
CA LEU A 4 -19.34 0.66 1.17
C LEU A 4 -18.34 -0.10 2.06
N SER A 5 -17.16 -0.33 1.55
CA SER A 5 -15.95 -0.69 2.29
C SER A 5 -14.87 0.30 1.89
N PHE A 6 -13.71 0.29 2.54
CA PHE A 6 -12.66 1.23 2.15
C PHE A 6 -12.23 1.07 0.67
N SER A 7 -12.10 -0.15 0.18
CA SER A 7 -11.82 -0.39 -1.25
C SER A 7 -12.92 0.15 -2.17
N ARG A 8 -14.18 -0.08 -1.81
CA ARG A 8 -15.33 0.48 -2.54
C ARG A 8 -15.44 1.99 -2.43
N TRP A 9 -15.02 2.56 -1.31
CA TRP A 9 -14.92 4.00 -1.13
C TRP A 9 -14.00 4.61 -2.19
N ALA A 10 -12.79 4.08 -2.35
CA ALA A 10 -11.86 4.55 -3.37
C ALA A 10 -12.42 4.43 -4.80
N ASP A 11 -13.16 3.34 -5.09
CA ASP A 11 -13.83 3.15 -6.39
C ASP A 11 -15.00 4.09 -6.58
N SER A 12 -15.71 4.49 -5.50
CA SER A 12 -16.87 5.40 -5.55
C SER A 12 -16.51 6.83 -5.95
N MET A 13 -15.22 7.16 -6.03
CA MET A 13 -14.77 8.44 -6.58
C MET A 13 -15.11 8.60 -8.08
N CYS A 14 -15.48 7.50 -8.77
CA CYS A 14 -15.96 7.51 -10.14
C CYS A 14 -17.24 6.67 -10.23
N PRO A 15 -18.43 7.28 -10.38
CA PRO A 15 -19.69 6.54 -10.50
C PRO A 15 -19.67 5.47 -11.60
N PHE A 16 -19.11 5.77 -12.77
CA PHE A 16 -18.99 4.82 -13.89
C PHE A 16 -18.18 3.56 -13.49
N ARG A 17 -17.01 3.74 -12.88
CA ARG A 17 -16.19 2.63 -12.39
C ARG A 17 -16.92 1.84 -11.32
N PHE A 18 -17.53 2.53 -10.35
CA PHE A 18 -18.25 1.91 -9.25
C PHE A 18 -19.41 1.05 -9.74
N ASN A 19 -20.19 1.55 -10.71
CA ASN A 19 -21.28 0.81 -11.35
C ASN A 19 -20.77 -0.49 -11.98
N ALA A 20 -19.74 -0.38 -12.82
CA ALA A 20 -19.21 -1.53 -13.58
C ALA A 20 -18.61 -2.61 -12.65
N LEU A 21 -17.96 -2.24 -11.55
CA LEU A 21 -17.30 -3.18 -10.65
C LEU A 21 -18.22 -3.74 -9.55
N HIS A 22 -19.14 -2.92 -9.03
CA HIS A 22 -19.86 -3.25 -7.79
C HIS A 22 -21.36 -3.38 -7.91
N ILE A 23 -21.98 -2.72 -8.90
CA ILE A 23 -23.43 -2.78 -9.14
C ILE A 23 -23.71 -3.80 -10.24
N GLU A 24 -23.35 -3.50 -11.48
CA GLU A 24 -23.56 -4.40 -12.63
C GLU A 24 -22.63 -5.60 -12.61
N LYS A 25 -21.43 -5.44 -12.00
CA LYS A 25 -20.38 -6.46 -11.97
C LYS A 25 -19.99 -6.95 -13.38
N SER A 26 -20.12 -6.07 -14.36
CA SER A 26 -19.78 -6.32 -15.75
C SER A 26 -18.27 -6.46 -15.97
N HIS A 27 -17.47 -5.93 -15.06
CA HIS A 27 -16.02 -6.00 -15.07
C HIS A 27 -15.48 -6.45 -13.71
N LYS A 28 -14.27 -7.01 -13.71
CA LYS A 28 -13.52 -7.38 -12.51
C LYS A 28 -12.10 -6.84 -12.61
N GLU A 29 -11.55 -6.40 -11.51
CA GLU A 29 -10.11 -6.14 -11.46
C GLU A 29 -9.35 -7.46 -11.68
N PRO A 30 -8.30 -7.44 -12.53
CA PRO A 30 -7.48 -8.63 -12.72
C PRO A 30 -6.77 -8.95 -11.39
N VAL A 31 -6.82 -10.22 -11.02
CA VAL A 31 -6.01 -10.72 -9.91
C VAL A 31 -4.57 -10.82 -10.44
N THR A 32 -3.70 -9.98 -9.92
CA THR A 32 -2.28 -10.01 -10.24
C THR A 32 -1.53 -10.84 -9.20
N GLU A 33 -0.36 -11.36 -9.55
CA GLU A 33 0.51 -12.08 -8.62
C GLU A 33 0.77 -11.26 -7.33
N ILE A 34 0.91 -9.95 -7.44
CA ILE A 34 1.08 -9.05 -6.27
C ILE A 34 -0.14 -9.12 -5.33
N ILE A 35 -1.36 -9.18 -5.88
CA ILE A 35 -2.59 -9.31 -5.09
C ILE A 35 -2.65 -10.68 -4.43
N GLU A 36 -2.24 -11.75 -5.13
CA GLU A 36 -2.19 -13.10 -4.58
C GLU A 36 -1.18 -13.22 -3.45
N ILE A 37 0.02 -12.65 -3.61
CA ILE A 37 1.06 -12.59 -2.58
C ILE A 37 0.54 -11.82 -1.36
N GLY A 38 -0.10 -10.66 -1.56
CA GLY A 38 -0.69 -9.87 -0.48
C GLY A 38 -1.78 -10.62 0.29
N GLY A 39 -2.65 -11.32 -0.43
CA GLY A 39 -3.71 -12.14 0.16
C GLY A 39 -3.16 -13.34 0.95
N GLU A 40 -2.17 -14.05 0.40
CA GLU A 40 -1.50 -15.14 1.11
C GLU A 40 -0.79 -14.65 2.37
N PHE A 41 -0.10 -13.51 2.27
CA PHE A 41 0.57 -12.88 3.41
C PHE A 41 -0.42 -12.57 4.54
N ALA A 42 -1.56 -11.95 4.23
CA ALA A 42 -2.59 -11.62 5.21
C ALA A 42 -3.10 -12.89 5.95
N GLU A 43 -3.38 -13.96 5.21
CA GLU A 43 -3.83 -15.23 5.82
C GLU A 43 -2.74 -15.87 6.69
N VAL A 44 -1.48 -15.80 6.31
CA VAL A 44 -0.34 -16.31 7.08
C VAL A 44 -0.17 -15.53 8.39
N VAL A 45 -0.17 -14.19 8.32
CA VAL A 45 -0.05 -13.32 9.51
C VAL A 45 -1.22 -13.51 10.45
N LYS A 46 -2.44 -13.61 9.93
CA LYS A 46 -3.64 -13.97 10.70
C LYS A 46 -3.46 -15.29 11.43
N GLY A 47 -3.06 -16.34 10.70
CA GLY A 47 -2.81 -17.68 11.29
C GLY A 47 -1.80 -17.62 12.42
N TYR A 48 -0.72 -16.90 12.24
CA TYR A 48 0.32 -16.69 13.26
C TYR A 48 -0.22 -15.96 14.50
N ARG A 49 -0.90 -14.83 14.31
CA ARG A 49 -1.50 -14.06 15.40
C ARG A 49 -2.52 -14.87 16.20
N VAL A 50 -3.42 -15.55 15.50
CA VAL A 50 -4.43 -16.43 16.14
C VAL A 50 -3.78 -17.57 16.93
N HIS A 51 -2.72 -18.19 16.37
CA HIS A 51 -1.96 -19.22 17.06
C HIS A 51 -1.36 -18.69 18.37
N CYS A 52 -0.62 -17.59 18.32
CA CYS A 52 0.03 -16.98 19.48
C CYS A 52 -0.99 -16.61 20.58
N TYR A 53 -2.14 -16.01 20.22
CA TYR A 53 -3.19 -15.70 21.19
C TYR A 53 -3.76 -16.97 21.85
N ARG A 54 -4.02 -18.03 21.07
CA ARG A 54 -4.53 -19.31 21.62
C ARG A 54 -3.52 -19.99 22.52
N ALA A 55 -2.25 -19.89 22.20
CA ALA A 55 -1.16 -20.44 22.99
C ALA A 55 -0.79 -19.57 24.22
N GLY A 56 -1.28 -18.31 24.29
CA GLY A 56 -0.94 -17.36 25.33
C GLY A 56 0.52 -16.92 25.30
N VAL A 57 1.12 -16.85 24.11
CA VAL A 57 2.53 -16.45 23.90
C VAL A 57 2.61 -15.18 23.06
N THR A 58 3.58 -14.33 23.39
CA THR A 58 3.80 -13.07 22.66
C THR A 58 4.33 -13.28 21.23
N SER A 59 5.04 -14.39 21.02
CA SER A 59 5.57 -14.81 19.72
C SER A 59 5.87 -16.32 19.75
N ASP A 60 5.84 -16.98 18.59
CA ASP A 60 6.18 -18.41 18.47
C ASP A 60 6.96 -18.66 17.17
N LEU A 61 8.28 -18.62 17.26
CA LEU A 61 9.17 -18.86 16.12
C LEU A 61 9.18 -20.32 15.64
N GLU A 62 8.89 -21.28 16.54
CA GLU A 62 8.83 -22.70 16.15
C GLU A 62 7.57 -22.96 15.32
N TYR A 63 6.45 -22.34 15.65
CA TYR A 63 5.28 -22.35 14.78
C TYR A 63 5.55 -21.66 13.46
N ALA A 64 6.19 -20.48 13.47
CA ALA A 64 6.52 -19.73 12.26
C ALA A 64 7.34 -20.56 11.25
N LYS A 65 8.30 -21.37 11.71
CA LYS A 65 9.09 -22.29 10.85
C LYS A 65 8.27 -23.37 10.15
N GLN A 66 7.08 -23.68 10.65
CA GLN A 66 6.20 -24.71 10.08
C GLN A 66 5.25 -24.16 9.02
N VAL A 67 5.14 -22.83 8.92
CA VAL A 67 4.29 -22.18 7.91
C VAL A 67 4.82 -22.52 6.50
N ARG A 68 3.90 -22.77 5.58
CA ARG A 68 4.20 -23.05 4.18
C ARG A 68 3.63 -21.96 3.31
N PHE A 69 4.36 -21.61 2.28
CA PHE A 69 4.02 -20.54 1.35
C PHE A 69 3.86 -21.10 -0.06
N LYS A 70 2.91 -20.54 -0.82
CA LYS A 70 2.75 -20.82 -2.25
C LYS A 70 3.72 -19.99 -3.08
N HIS A 71 3.98 -18.74 -2.62
CA HIS A 71 4.87 -17.79 -3.26
C HIS A 71 6.10 -17.56 -2.37
N GLU A 72 7.29 -17.61 -2.95
CA GLU A 72 8.55 -17.34 -2.23
C GLU A 72 8.56 -15.96 -1.60
N GLN A 73 8.05 -14.96 -2.32
CA GLN A 73 7.94 -13.58 -1.85
C GLN A 73 7.08 -13.45 -0.59
N THR A 74 6.06 -14.28 -0.42
CA THR A 74 5.27 -14.31 0.83
C THR A 74 6.13 -14.73 2.01
N GLY A 75 7.01 -15.71 1.80
CA GLY A 75 7.98 -16.15 2.83
C GLY A 75 8.93 -15.01 3.24
N GLU A 76 9.50 -14.29 2.26
CA GLU A 76 10.37 -13.14 2.53
C GLU A 76 9.63 -12.02 3.29
N LEU A 77 8.39 -11.74 2.93
CA LEU A 77 7.56 -10.75 3.64
C LEU A 77 7.25 -11.22 5.06
N PHE A 78 6.96 -12.49 5.26
CA PHE A 78 6.68 -13.04 6.57
C PHE A 78 7.91 -13.02 7.49
N GLU A 79 9.10 -13.29 6.97
CA GLU A 79 10.35 -13.10 7.72
C GLU A 79 10.56 -11.64 8.15
N LYS A 80 10.29 -10.68 7.27
CA LYS A 80 10.33 -9.26 7.62
C LYS A 80 9.29 -8.90 8.68
N PHE A 81 8.09 -9.44 8.58
CA PHE A 81 7.05 -9.27 9.60
C PHE A 81 7.53 -9.83 10.95
N LEU A 82 8.08 -11.05 11.01
CA LEU A 82 8.60 -11.65 12.24
C LEU A 82 9.74 -10.84 12.87
N ALA A 83 10.52 -10.13 12.07
CA ALA A 83 11.57 -9.23 12.55
C ALA A 83 11.04 -7.88 13.05
N SER A 84 9.77 -7.57 12.82
CA SER A 84 9.15 -6.31 13.25
C SER A 84 8.58 -6.40 14.66
N GLU A 85 8.38 -5.22 15.29
CA GLU A 85 7.70 -5.12 16.58
C GLU A 85 6.24 -5.64 16.53
N PHE A 86 5.61 -5.66 15.34
CA PHE A 86 4.22 -6.10 15.15
C PHE A 86 4.02 -7.61 15.17
N ALA A 87 5.10 -8.38 15.18
CA ALA A 87 5.07 -9.83 15.41
C ALA A 87 5.01 -10.17 16.90
N VAL A 88 5.34 -9.23 17.79
CA VAL A 88 5.24 -9.39 19.24
C VAL A 88 3.86 -8.96 19.70
N LEU A 89 3.03 -9.92 20.08
CA LEU A 89 1.63 -9.67 20.39
C LEU A 89 1.40 -9.23 21.83
N PRO A 90 0.51 -8.26 22.08
CA PRO A 90 0.14 -7.81 23.41
C PRO A 90 -0.88 -8.79 24.02
N ILE A 91 -0.44 -9.99 24.41
CA ILE A 91 -1.31 -11.04 24.97
C ILE A 91 -1.97 -10.66 26.29
N THR A 92 -1.45 -9.64 26.99
CA THR A 92 -2.04 -9.06 28.20
C THR A 92 -3.13 -8.05 27.89
N SER A 93 -3.34 -7.69 26.63
CA SER A 93 -4.43 -6.81 26.22
C SER A 93 -5.79 -7.38 26.65
N PRO A 94 -6.67 -6.57 27.23
CA PRO A 94 -8.00 -7.01 27.62
C PRO A 94 -8.86 -7.36 26.37
N MET A 95 -8.43 -6.92 25.20
CA MET A 95 -9.10 -7.18 23.93
C MET A 95 -8.12 -7.08 22.76
N ALA A 96 -8.18 -8.07 21.86
CA ALA A 96 -7.53 -8.00 20.55
C ALA A 96 -8.48 -8.46 19.44
N LEU A 97 -8.40 -7.80 18.30
CA LEU A 97 -9.10 -8.15 17.07
C LEU A 97 -8.05 -8.59 16.05
N VAL A 98 -8.24 -9.76 15.44
CA VAL A 98 -7.38 -10.27 14.37
C VAL A 98 -8.25 -10.57 13.16
N GLU A 99 -8.02 -9.88 12.03
CA GLU A 99 -8.82 -10.02 10.81
C GLU A 99 -10.33 -9.93 11.06
N ARG A 100 -10.70 -9.03 11.95
CA ARG A 100 -12.08 -8.89 12.40
C ARG A 100 -12.90 -8.14 11.37
N LYS A 101 -13.95 -8.80 10.89
CA LYS A 101 -14.97 -8.21 10.02
C LYS A 101 -15.96 -7.41 10.85
N LEU A 102 -16.10 -6.13 10.54
CA LEU A 102 -17.00 -5.20 11.21
C LEU A 102 -17.98 -4.60 10.19
N ALA A 103 -19.25 -4.56 10.54
CA ALA A 103 -20.31 -3.98 9.73
C ALA A 103 -21.06 -2.91 10.54
N PHE A 104 -21.47 -1.86 9.85
CA PHE A 104 -22.16 -0.70 10.43
C PHE A 104 -23.40 -0.37 9.60
N ASP A 105 -24.46 0.03 10.29
CA ASP A 105 -25.72 0.45 9.67
C ASP A 105 -25.62 1.87 9.04
N ALA A 106 -26.75 2.38 8.59
CA ALA A 106 -26.84 3.70 7.93
C ALA A 106 -26.56 4.89 8.86
N ASP A 107 -26.51 4.67 10.16
CA ASP A 107 -26.18 5.67 11.19
C ASP A 107 -24.78 5.43 11.78
N LEU A 108 -24.02 4.50 11.20
CA LEU A 108 -22.71 4.04 11.65
C LEU A 108 -22.75 3.41 13.06
N ASN A 109 -23.86 2.80 13.44
CA ASN A 109 -23.91 1.92 14.60
C ASN A 109 -23.39 0.54 14.21
N PRO A 110 -22.62 -0.15 15.09
CA PRO A 110 -22.13 -1.48 14.80
C PRO A 110 -23.28 -2.49 14.72
N ILE A 111 -23.28 -3.31 13.68
CA ILE A 111 -24.17 -4.46 13.54
C ILE A 111 -23.52 -5.64 14.27
N VAL A 112 -24.05 -5.97 15.42
CA VAL A 112 -23.57 -7.09 16.25
C VAL A 112 -24.31 -8.35 15.85
N PRO A 113 -23.61 -9.49 15.56
CA PRO A 113 -24.26 -10.75 15.31
C PRO A 113 -25.09 -11.17 16.54
N ALA A 114 -26.30 -11.70 16.33
CA ALA A 114 -27.10 -12.25 17.42
C ALA A 114 -26.40 -13.48 18.03
N ALA A 115 -26.74 -13.81 19.26
CA ALA A 115 -26.17 -14.96 19.94
C ALA A 115 -26.35 -16.24 19.09
N GLY A 116 -25.23 -16.92 18.77
CA GLY A 116 -25.19 -18.10 17.93
C GLY A 116 -25.04 -17.86 16.42
N GLN A 117 -25.08 -16.61 15.97
CA GLN A 117 -24.75 -16.23 14.59
C GLN A 117 -23.22 -16.06 14.41
N ARG A 118 -22.76 -16.21 13.16
CA ARG A 118 -21.36 -15.98 12.80
C ARG A 118 -21.11 -14.51 12.47
N GLU A 119 -19.88 -14.07 12.55
CA GLU A 119 -19.47 -12.73 12.13
C GLU A 119 -19.88 -12.40 10.69
N ASP A 120 -19.80 -13.39 9.81
CA ASP A 120 -20.20 -13.25 8.43
C ASP A 120 -21.68 -12.87 8.27
N ASP A 121 -22.57 -13.25 9.21
CA ASP A 121 -23.99 -12.89 9.15
C ASP A 121 -24.18 -11.36 9.32
N ALA A 122 -23.43 -10.73 10.23
CA ALA A 122 -23.41 -9.27 10.35
C ALA A 122 -22.75 -8.61 9.13
N TRP A 123 -21.66 -9.18 8.64
CA TRP A 123 -20.95 -8.67 7.47
C TRP A 123 -21.84 -8.65 6.23
N PHE A 124 -22.64 -9.68 5.99
CA PHE A 124 -23.54 -9.79 4.85
C PHE A 124 -24.96 -9.25 5.13
N SER A 125 -25.19 -8.63 6.28
CA SER A 125 -26.49 -8.04 6.60
C SER A 125 -26.93 -7.06 5.50
N LYS A 126 -28.21 -7.09 5.17
CA LYS A 126 -28.84 -6.13 4.24
C LYS A 126 -28.86 -4.70 4.78
N ASP A 127 -28.74 -4.56 6.09
CA ASP A 127 -28.75 -3.29 6.79
C ASP A 127 -27.33 -2.66 6.86
N ALA A 128 -26.29 -3.42 6.47
CA ALA A 128 -24.93 -2.91 6.45
C ALA A 128 -24.77 -1.83 5.38
N ALA A 129 -24.39 -0.63 5.83
CA ALA A 129 -24.08 0.53 4.98
C ALA A 129 -22.57 0.76 4.83
N PHE A 130 -21.78 0.40 5.86
CA PHE A 130 -20.34 0.43 5.80
C PHE A 130 -19.71 -0.85 6.37
N ARG A 131 -18.56 -1.24 5.85
CA ARG A 131 -17.84 -2.45 6.24
C ARG A 131 -16.34 -2.17 6.32
N CYS A 132 -15.68 -2.71 7.34
CA CYS A 132 -14.22 -2.69 7.41
C CYS A 132 -13.70 -4.00 8.00
N ILE A 133 -12.47 -4.35 7.65
CA ILE A 133 -11.72 -5.45 8.25
C ILE A 133 -10.59 -4.82 9.03
N ALA A 134 -10.47 -5.15 10.31
CA ALA A 134 -9.33 -4.77 11.11
C ALA A 134 -8.31 -5.91 11.03
N ASP A 135 -7.19 -5.68 10.34
CA ASP A 135 -6.12 -6.68 10.22
C ASP A 135 -5.62 -7.06 11.61
N PHE A 136 -5.35 -6.03 12.42
CA PHE A 136 -5.02 -6.21 13.83
C PHE A 136 -5.39 -4.97 14.63
N ALA A 137 -6.06 -5.16 15.77
CA ALA A 137 -6.28 -4.09 16.73
C ALA A 137 -6.27 -4.63 18.17
N TYR A 138 -5.79 -3.82 19.11
CA TYR A 138 -5.76 -4.18 20.52
C TYR A 138 -5.89 -2.94 21.40
N VAL A 139 -6.30 -3.15 22.65
CA VAL A 139 -6.40 -2.10 23.67
C VAL A 139 -5.24 -2.22 24.65
N ASP A 140 -4.56 -1.13 24.92
CA ASP A 140 -3.56 -1.00 25.99
C ASP A 140 -3.88 0.26 26.81
N GLY A 141 -4.21 0.05 28.09
CA GLY A 141 -4.75 1.09 28.94
C GLY A 141 -6.08 1.65 28.41
N ASP A 142 -6.09 2.94 28.11
CA ASP A 142 -7.21 3.68 27.51
C ASP A 142 -7.06 3.90 26.00
N THR A 143 -6.06 3.30 25.39
CA THR A 143 -5.68 3.53 24.00
C THR A 143 -5.96 2.31 23.14
N LEU A 144 -6.68 2.52 22.03
CA LEU A 144 -6.86 1.54 20.96
C LEU A 144 -5.76 1.70 19.92
N TYR A 145 -5.01 0.64 19.69
CA TYR A 145 -4.04 0.52 18.60
C TYR A 145 -4.66 -0.23 17.43
N ILE A 146 -4.55 0.32 16.24
CA ILE A 146 -5.01 -0.28 14.99
C ILE A 146 -3.80 -0.40 14.08
N ILE A 147 -3.48 -1.62 13.66
CA ILE A 147 -2.36 -1.93 12.77
C ILE A 147 -2.93 -2.49 11.47
N ASP A 148 -2.54 -1.91 10.35
CA ASP A 148 -2.88 -2.36 9.01
C ASP A 148 -1.60 -2.74 8.28
N ASP A 149 -1.48 -4.02 7.92
CA ASP A 149 -0.29 -4.58 7.30
C ASP A 149 -0.28 -4.32 5.79
N LYS A 150 0.77 -3.70 5.28
CA LYS A 150 0.94 -3.37 3.86
C LYS A 150 2.12 -4.10 3.25
N THR A 151 1.86 -4.90 2.22
CA THR A 151 2.87 -5.64 1.46
C THR A 151 3.34 -4.90 0.21
N GLY A 152 2.60 -3.87 -0.22
CA GLY A 152 2.89 -3.09 -1.42
C GLY A 152 3.95 -2.00 -1.22
N TRP A 153 4.41 -1.43 -2.35
CA TRP A 153 5.35 -0.31 -2.38
C TRP A 153 4.66 1.05 -2.54
N ALA A 154 3.35 1.07 -2.80
CA ALA A 154 2.58 2.31 -2.87
C ALA A 154 2.35 2.86 -1.46
N ASP A 155 2.35 4.18 -1.34
CA ASP A 155 2.03 4.82 -0.08
C ASP A 155 0.57 4.50 0.31
N PRO A 156 0.33 4.08 1.56
CA PRO A 156 -1.00 3.72 2.00
C PRO A 156 -1.90 4.95 2.12
N ASP A 157 -3.19 4.76 1.83
CA ASP A 157 -4.19 5.81 1.99
C ASP A 157 -4.55 5.98 3.47
N GLN A 158 -4.23 7.14 4.02
CA GLN A 158 -4.46 7.46 5.44
C GLN A 158 -5.95 7.46 5.82
N ASP A 159 -6.86 7.74 4.88
CA ASP A 159 -8.30 7.72 5.13
C ASP A 159 -8.77 6.32 5.61
N GLN A 160 -8.09 5.25 5.22
CA GLN A 160 -8.40 3.89 5.69
C GLN A 160 -8.33 3.80 7.22
N LEU A 161 -7.21 4.20 7.81
CA LEU A 161 -7.03 4.16 9.26
C LEU A 161 -7.88 5.21 9.98
N LEU A 162 -8.13 6.38 9.37
CA LEU A 162 -9.04 7.38 9.93
C LEU A 162 -10.47 6.83 10.07
N PHE A 163 -10.96 6.11 9.06
CA PHE A 163 -12.29 5.49 9.12
C PHE A 163 -12.35 4.40 10.19
N MET A 164 -11.33 3.53 10.23
CA MET A 164 -11.23 2.49 11.27
C MET A 164 -11.15 3.12 12.67
N ALA A 165 -10.37 4.18 12.84
CA ALA A 165 -10.21 4.90 14.10
C ALA A 165 -11.53 5.50 14.61
N HIS A 166 -12.40 5.95 13.71
CA HIS A 166 -13.74 6.44 14.07
C HIS A 166 -14.72 5.31 14.37
N LEU A 167 -14.61 4.17 13.68
CA LEU A 167 -15.63 3.12 13.71
C LEU A 167 -15.35 2.02 14.76
N ILE A 168 -14.09 1.57 14.91
CA ILE A 168 -13.75 0.45 15.79
C ILE A 168 -14.08 0.75 17.26
N PRO A 169 -13.83 1.97 17.83
CA PRO A 169 -14.21 2.27 19.21
C PRO A 169 -15.69 2.05 19.52
N LYS A 170 -16.58 2.22 18.51
CA LYS A 170 -18.02 1.99 18.66
C LYS A 170 -18.40 0.52 18.68
N SER A 171 -17.54 -0.37 18.15
CA SER A 171 -17.81 -1.80 17.97
C SER A 171 -17.21 -2.68 19.07
N ILE A 172 -16.44 -2.09 19.97
CA ILE A 172 -15.76 -2.81 21.04
C ILE A 172 -16.44 -2.56 22.40
N PRO A 173 -16.43 -3.55 23.31
CA PRO A 173 -17.09 -3.41 24.62
C PRO A 173 -16.28 -2.61 25.64
N ILE A 174 -15.10 -2.13 25.28
CA ILE A 174 -14.18 -1.40 26.15
C ILE A 174 -14.18 0.07 25.73
N GLN A 175 -14.38 0.97 26.69
CA GLN A 175 -14.28 2.37 26.46
C GLN A 175 -12.79 2.75 26.31
N VAL A 176 -12.48 3.49 25.24
CA VAL A 176 -11.14 4.00 24.94
C VAL A 176 -11.21 5.51 24.77
N GLU A 177 -10.17 6.20 25.17
CA GLU A 177 -10.07 7.66 25.08
C GLU A 177 -9.24 8.12 23.88
N ARG A 178 -8.32 7.26 23.42
CA ARG A 178 -7.37 7.56 22.33
C ARG A 178 -7.33 6.43 21.31
N VAL A 179 -7.02 6.80 20.08
CA VAL A 179 -6.73 5.86 18.99
C VAL A 179 -5.38 6.17 18.38
N VAL A 180 -4.58 5.12 18.17
CA VAL A 180 -3.32 5.14 17.43
C VAL A 180 -3.46 4.20 16.24
N GLY A 181 -3.39 4.73 15.03
CA GLY A 181 -3.46 3.96 13.78
C GLY A 181 -2.10 3.94 13.09
N LEU A 182 -1.61 2.76 12.79
CA LEU A 182 -0.29 2.52 12.21
C LEU A 182 -0.39 1.66 10.96
N PHE A 183 0.30 2.05 9.90
CA PHE A 183 0.63 1.14 8.81
C PHE A 183 1.95 0.44 9.11
N ASN A 184 1.93 -0.87 9.04
CA ASN A 184 3.11 -1.71 9.01
C ASN A 184 3.48 -1.99 7.55
N GLU A 185 4.37 -1.19 6.98
CA GLU A 185 4.83 -1.36 5.61
C GLU A 185 5.90 -2.45 5.55
N VAL A 186 5.46 -3.70 5.55
CA VAL A 186 6.32 -4.89 5.69
C VAL A 186 7.39 -4.95 4.60
N ALA A 187 7.04 -4.68 3.34
CA ALA A 187 8.00 -4.69 2.24
C ALA A 187 9.15 -3.69 2.44
N ARG A 188 8.85 -2.54 3.05
CA ARG A 188 9.80 -1.45 3.32
C ARG A 188 10.49 -1.57 4.68
N GLY A 189 10.00 -2.43 5.58
CA GLY A 189 10.45 -2.52 6.96
C GLY A 189 10.22 -1.23 7.75
N MET A 190 9.11 -0.54 7.48
CA MET A 190 8.80 0.77 8.06
C MET A 190 7.43 0.74 8.73
N ARG A 191 7.29 1.57 9.76
CA ARG A 191 5.97 1.90 10.29
C ARG A 191 5.63 3.36 9.97
N VAL A 192 4.39 3.59 9.61
CA VAL A 192 3.86 4.93 9.35
C VAL A 192 2.72 5.22 10.31
N LEU A 193 2.88 6.24 11.12
CA LEU A 193 1.83 6.73 12.01
C LEU A 193 0.84 7.55 11.17
N ALA A 194 -0.39 7.05 11.03
CA ALA A 194 -1.44 7.71 10.29
C ALA A 194 -2.44 8.45 11.20
N VAL A 195 -2.71 7.89 12.38
CA VAL A 195 -3.65 8.46 13.36
C VAL A 195 -3.02 8.45 14.74
N ASN A 196 -3.13 9.55 15.46
CA ASN A 196 -2.86 9.64 16.89
C ASN A 196 -3.74 10.74 17.48
N ALA A 197 -4.95 10.39 17.89
CA ALA A 197 -5.96 11.36 18.28
C ALA A 197 -6.85 10.84 19.42
N PRO A 198 -7.37 11.74 20.27
CA PRO A 198 -8.51 11.45 21.12
C PRO A 198 -9.70 10.96 20.29
N VAL A 199 -10.49 10.03 20.81
CA VAL A 199 -11.71 9.53 20.12
C VAL A 199 -12.67 10.66 19.80
N ALA A 200 -12.79 11.67 20.67
CA ALA A 200 -13.64 12.82 20.47
C ALA A 200 -13.27 13.63 19.20
N ASP A 201 -11.99 13.73 18.88
CA ASP A 201 -11.48 14.50 17.74
C ASP A 201 -11.76 13.79 16.40
N LEU A 202 -12.13 12.50 16.43
CA LEU A 202 -12.51 11.73 15.25
C LEU A 202 -13.99 11.87 14.88
N ALA A 203 -14.78 12.56 15.67
CA ALA A 203 -16.21 12.77 15.42
C ALA A 203 -16.53 13.34 14.01
N PRO A 204 -15.74 14.27 13.42
CA PRO A 204 -16.00 14.79 12.08
C PRO A 204 -15.88 13.77 10.94
N ILE A 205 -15.29 12.61 11.20
CA ILE A 205 -15.13 11.53 10.19
C ILE A 205 -16.48 10.88 9.88
N GLY A 206 -17.35 10.72 10.89
CA GLY A 206 -18.66 10.09 10.71
C GLY A 206 -19.53 10.76 9.64
N PRO A 207 -19.78 12.09 9.72
CA PRO A 207 -20.49 12.81 8.67
C PRO A 207 -19.93 12.62 7.26
N LYS A 208 -18.61 12.60 7.08
CA LYS A 208 -17.94 12.36 5.78
C LYS A 208 -18.30 10.98 5.22
N ILE A 209 -18.28 9.94 6.08
CA ILE A 209 -18.67 8.59 5.68
C ILE A 209 -20.15 8.53 5.30
N LEU A 210 -21.02 9.12 6.13
CA LEU A 210 -22.47 9.14 5.90
C LEU A 210 -22.86 9.89 4.62
N GLU A 211 -22.22 11.01 4.34
CA GLU A 211 -22.43 11.79 3.12
C GLU A 211 -22.13 10.93 1.88
N ARG A 212 -21.00 10.24 1.87
CA ARG A 212 -20.65 9.38 0.74
C ARG A 212 -21.57 8.17 0.61
N ILE A 213 -22.00 7.57 1.71
CA ILE A 213 -23.00 6.48 1.68
C ILE A 213 -24.30 6.95 1.04
N ARG A 214 -24.80 8.14 1.43
CA ARG A 214 -26.01 8.73 0.87
C ARG A 214 -25.84 9.05 -0.61
N GLU A 215 -24.73 9.68 -0.99
CA GLU A 215 -24.41 10.01 -2.36
C GLU A 215 -24.43 8.74 -3.25
N VAL A 216 -23.67 7.71 -2.91
CA VAL A 216 -23.60 6.47 -3.68
C VAL A 216 -24.96 5.78 -3.79
N ASN A 217 -25.77 5.79 -2.72
CA ASN A 217 -27.09 5.18 -2.74
C ASN A 217 -28.17 6.04 -3.44
N SER A 218 -27.87 7.31 -3.74
CA SER A 218 -28.76 8.20 -4.50
C SER A 218 -28.51 8.17 -6.01
N TRP A 219 -27.44 7.56 -6.47
CA TRP A 219 -27.10 7.54 -7.89
C TRP A 219 -28.13 6.79 -8.72
N THR A 220 -28.69 7.48 -9.69
CA THR A 220 -29.53 6.92 -10.77
C THR A 220 -28.80 6.88 -12.08
N GLU A 221 -27.75 7.67 -12.24
CA GLU A 221 -26.84 7.73 -13.38
C GLU A 221 -25.41 7.58 -12.92
N PHE A 222 -24.57 7.02 -13.78
CA PHE A 222 -23.18 6.70 -13.46
C PHE A 222 -22.20 7.35 -14.44
N PRO A 223 -22.13 8.68 -14.49
CA PRO A 223 -21.23 9.38 -15.40
C PRO A 223 -19.76 9.07 -15.03
N PRO A 224 -18.86 9.01 -16.04
CA PRO A 224 -17.45 8.90 -15.78
C PRO A 224 -16.94 10.18 -15.11
N GLN A 225 -16.13 10.00 -14.07
CA GLN A 225 -15.50 11.09 -13.31
C GLN A 225 -14.00 10.82 -13.18
N ALA A 226 -13.18 11.85 -13.42
CA ALA A 226 -11.73 11.74 -13.22
C ALA A 226 -11.40 11.48 -11.75
N CYS A 227 -10.57 10.46 -11.49
CA CYS A 227 -10.15 10.11 -10.13
C CYS A 227 -8.75 9.46 -10.15
N ALA A 228 -8.16 9.30 -8.98
CA ALA A 228 -6.84 8.69 -8.83
C ALA A 228 -6.74 7.25 -9.38
N LYS A 229 -7.87 6.57 -9.57
CA LYS A 229 -7.92 5.21 -10.15
C LYS A 229 -7.93 5.18 -11.68
N CYS A 230 -8.12 6.33 -12.35
CA CYS A 230 -8.20 6.36 -13.82
C CYS A 230 -7.00 5.71 -14.54
N PRO A 231 -5.74 5.89 -14.09
CA PRO A 231 -4.58 5.29 -14.76
C PRO A 231 -4.60 3.76 -14.80
N THR A 232 -5.15 3.13 -13.77
CA THR A 232 -5.23 1.68 -13.62
C THR A 232 -6.64 1.13 -13.85
N CYS A 233 -7.57 1.98 -14.29
CA CYS A 233 -8.97 1.60 -14.48
C CYS A 233 -9.11 0.54 -15.57
N VAL A 234 -9.76 -0.57 -15.24
CA VAL A 234 -9.98 -1.71 -16.15
C VAL A 234 -11.28 -1.59 -16.93
N VAL A 235 -12.14 -0.62 -16.61
CA VAL A 235 -13.45 -0.46 -17.24
C VAL A 235 -13.28 0.21 -18.61
N PRO A 236 -13.65 -0.47 -19.72
CA PRO A 236 -13.58 0.10 -21.05
C PRO A 236 -14.71 1.11 -21.31
N GLY A 237 -14.63 1.84 -22.42
CA GLY A 237 -15.67 2.79 -22.84
C GLY A 237 -15.76 4.05 -21.98
N CYS A 238 -14.72 4.34 -21.16
CA CYS A 238 -14.66 5.55 -20.36
C CYS A 238 -14.11 6.71 -21.21
N GLY A 239 -14.98 7.65 -21.61
CA GLY A 239 -14.58 8.80 -22.43
C GLY A 239 -13.46 9.65 -21.82
N ILE A 240 -13.34 9.73 -20.49
CA ILE A 240 -12.23 10.43 -19.82
C ILE A 240 -10.92 9.70 -20.07
N ARG A 241 -10.90 8.37 -19.94
CA ARG A 241 -9.71 7.56 -20.18
C ARG A 241 -9.33 7.57 -21.67
N GLU A 242 -10.30 7.45 -22.54
CA GLU A 242 -10.11 7.48 -24.00
C GLU A 242 -9.61 8.84 -24.47
N SER A 243 -10.18 9.93 -23.96
CA SER A 243 -9.71 11.29 -24.24
C SER A 243 -8.29 11.54 -23.73
N ALA A 244 -7.98 11.07 -22.54
CA ALA A 244 -6.62 11.19 -21.98
C ALA A 244 -5.61 10.34 -22.76
N ALA A 245 -5.96 9.11 -23.13
CA ALA A 245 -5.12 8.26 -23.96
C ALA A 245 -4.94 8.86 -25.36
N THR A 246 -6.00 9.41 -25.95
CA THR A 246 -5.96 10.09 -27.26
C THR A 246 -5.15 11.37 -27.19
N ALA A 247 -5.28 12.19 -26.15
CA ALA A 247 -4.46 13.40 -25.95
C ALA A 247 -2.97 13.11 -25.80
N LEU A 248 -2.62 11.93 -25.27
CA LEU A 248 -1.21 11.49 -25.16
C LEU A 248 -0.66 10.88 -26.46
N VAL A 249 -1.51 10.33 -27.32
CA VAL A 249 -1.15 9.64 -28.57
C VAL A 249 -1.39 10.53 -29.78
N SER A 250 -2.25 11.53 -29.68
CA SER A 250 -2.57 12.43 -30.79
C SER A 250 -1.45 13.43 -31.03
N ALA A 251 -0.97 13.36 -32.21
CA ALA A 251 0.02 14.19 -32.88
C ALA A 251 -0.22 15.72 -32.80
N PRO A 252 0.68 16.54 -33.32
CA PRO A 252 0.71 17.99 -33.18
C PRO A 252 -0.63 18.62 -33.60
N GLY A 253 -1.35 19.21 -32.64
CA GLY A 253 -2.64 19.86 -32.82
C GLY A 253 -3.73 19.51 -31.81
N ALA A 254 -3.52 18.53 -30.92
CA ALA A 254 -4.44 18.31 -29.80
C ALA A 254 -4.52 19.59 -28.94
N PRO A 255 -5.72 19.98 -28.45
CA PRO A 255 -5.81 21.12 -27.55
C PRO A 255 -4.87 20.84 -26.38
N ALA A 256 -3.84 21.66 -26.28
CA ALA A 256 -2.92 21.61 -25.17
C ALA A 256 -3.78 21.62 -23.90
N LEU A 257 -3.69 20.59 -23.08
CA LEU A 257 -4.12 20.68 -21.70
C LEU A 257 -3.52 22.00 -21.21
N ALA A 258 -4.38 22.99 -20.96
CA ALA A 258 -3.91 24.32 -20.57
C ALA A 258 -3.30 24.17 -19.18
N ILE A 259 -2.01 23.83 -19.18
CA ILE A 259 -1.22 23.89 -17.96
C ILE A 259 -1.16 25.37 -17.63
N PRO A 260 -1.73 25.83 -16.53
CA PRO A 260 -1.72 27.24 -16.19
C PRO A 260 -0.26 27.68 -16.02
N GLU A 261 0.09 28.84 -16.56
CA GLU A 261 1.44 29.41 -16.38
C GLU A 261 1.78 29.64 -14.91
N LYS A 262 0.75 29.85 -14.08
CA LYS A 262 0.86 29.99 -12.62
C LYS A 262 -0.30 29.32 -11.92
N ILE A 263 -0.03 28.76 -10.75
CA ILE A 263 -1.04 28.28 -9.81
C ILE A 263 -1.27 29.37 -8.78
N GLU A 264 -2.42 29.99 -8.83
CA GLU A 264 -2.75 31.15 -7.98
C GLU A 264 -3.80 30.83 -6.91
N THR A 265 -4.61 29.76 -7.11
CA THR A 265 -5.63 29.36 -6.15
C THR A 265 -5.41 27.92 -5.66
N ARG A 266 -6.00 27.61 -4.50
CA ARG A 266 -5.96 26.27 -3.93
C ARG A 266 -6.62 25.25 -4.85
N GLU A 267 -7.75 25.60 -5.46
CA GLU A 267 -8.48 24.73 -6.39
C GLU A 267 -7.65 24.41 -7.64
N GLN A 268 -6.88 25.39 -8.13
CA GLN A 268 -5.92 25.16 -9.24
C GLN A 268 -4.79 24.22 -8.81
N ALA A 269 -4.28 24.37 -7.59
CA ALA A 269 -3.26 23.50 -7.04
C ALA A 269 -3.76 22.06 -6.87
N GLU A 270 -4.97 21.88 -6.36
CA GLU A 270 -5.60 20.57 -6.21
C GLU A 270 -5.87 19.92 -7.58
N SER A 271 -6.34 20.69 -8.57
CA SER A 271 -6.51 20.21 -9.95
C SER A 271 -5.20 19.83 -10.61
N ALA A 272 -4.14 20.63 -10.42
CA ALA A 272 -2.82 20.34 -10.92
C ALA A 272 -2.22 19.09 -10.28
N LEU A 273 -2.40 18.89 -8.98
CA LEU A 273 -1.97 17.69 -8.27
C LEU A 273 -2.67 16.44 -8.79
N MET A 274 -3.99 16.49 -8.98
CA MET A 274 -4.73 15.38 -9.60
C MET A 274 -4.24 15.07 -11.01
N PHE A 275 -3.93 16.12 -11.80
CA PHE A 275 -3.36 15.94 -13.14
C PHE A 275 -1.99 15.26 -13.09
N VAL A 276 -1.10 15.67 -12.19
CA VAL A 276 0.23 15.03 -12.04
C VAL A 276 0.08 13.57 -11.68
N GLN A 277 -0.79 13.23 -10.71
CA GLN A 277 -1.04 11.85 -10.32
C GLN A 277 -1.59 11.01 -11.48
N PHE A 278 -2.50 11.60 -12.26
CA PHE A 278 -3.06 10.97 -13.46
C PHE A 278 -1.99 10.72 -14.52
N ALA A 279 -1.17 11.74 -14.83
CA ALA A 279 -0.10 11.66 -15.82
C ALA A 279 0.96 10.61 -15.42
N ASP A 280 1.36 10.57 -14.15
CA ASP A 280 2.30 9.59 -13.62
C ASP A 280 1.78 8.16 -13.78
N GLY A 281 0.49 7.94 -13.51
CA GLY A 281 -0.14 6.64 -13.68
C GLY A 281 -0.15 6.18 -15.14
N ILE A 282 -0.46 7.09 -16.09
CA ILE A 282 -0.41 6.78 -17.52
C ILE A 282 1.01 6.47 -17.95
N VAL A 283 1.97 7.31 -17.57
CA VAL A 283 3.40 7.11 -17.89
C VAL A 283 3.88 5.77 -17.36
N ARG A 284 3.49 5.39 -16.15
CA ARG A 284 3.80 4.08 -15.56
C ARG A 284 3.22 2.95 -16.40
N ARG A 285 1.95 3.02 -16.75
CA ARG A 285 1.28 2.00 -17.57
C ARG A 285 1.90 1.85 -18.95
N VAL A 286 2.21 2.96 -19.62
CA VAL A 286 2.89 2.94 -20.93
C VAL A 286 4.28 2.31 -20.80
N LYS A 287 5.02 2.61 -19.73
CA LYS A 287 6.31 1.97 -19.44
C LYS A 287 6.18 0.46 -19.25
N ASP A 288 5.13 0.00 -18.56
CA ASP A 288 4.89 -1.43 -18.35
C ASP A 288 4.58 -2.14 -19.67
N LEU A 289 3.70 -1.57 -20.49
CA LEU A 289 3.40 -2.09 -21.84
C LEU A 289 4.64 -2.10 -22.74
N LEU A 290 5.44 -1.05 -22.68
CA LEU A 290 6.69 -0.96 -23.46
C LEU A 290 7.72 -1.98 -22.96
N LYS A 291 7.80 -2.21 -21.66
CA LYS A 291 8.64 -3.24 -21.04
C LYS A 291 8.24 -4.64 -21.52
N GLU A 292 6.94 -4.92 -21.54
CA GLU A 292 6.39 -6.18 -22.02
C GLU A 292 6.72 -6.39 -23.52
N TYR A 293 6.45 -5.37 -24.34
CA TYR A 293 6.78 -5.40 -25.78
C TYR A 293 8.26 -5.65 -26.03
N VAL A 294 9.14 -4.90 -25.38
CA VAL A 294 10.60 -5.03 -25.48
C VAL A 294 11.08 -6.40 -25.01
N GLY A 295 10.40 -6.98 -24.02
CA GLY A 295 10.71 -8.33 -23.52
C GLY A 295 10.54 -9.42 -24.59
N GLY A 296 9.57 -9.28 -25.48
CA GLY A 296 9.30 -10.23 -26.56
C GLY A 296 9.88 -9.86 -27.92
N ASN A 297 10.11 -8.57 -28.20
CA ASN A 297 10.43 -8.07 -29.54
C ASN A 297 11.79 -7.33 -29.64
N GLY A 298 12.51 -7.19 -28.52
CA GLY A 298 13.79 -6.47 -28.49
C GLY A 298 13.65 -4.97 -28.31
N GLU A 299 14.76 -4.26 -28.42
CA GLU A 299 14.86 -2.84 -28.12
C GLU A 299 14.07 -1.96 -29.10
N VAL A 300 13.52 -0.86 -28.60
CA VAL A 300 12.78 0.12 -29.39
C VAL A 300 13.49 1.46 -29.36
N TYR A 301 13.56 2.10 -30.51
CA TYR A 301 14.20 3.40 -30.71
C TYR A 301 13.20 4.41 -31.23
N ALA A 302 13.06 5.54 -30.57
CA ALA A 302 12.17 6.63 -30.99
C ALA A 302 12.60 7.96 -30.37
N GLY A 303 12.57 9.05 -31.14
CA GLY A 303 12.81 10.41 -30.65
C GLY A 303 14.16 10.60 -29.94
N GLY A 304 15.22 9.95 -30.39
CA GLY A 304 16.55 9.99 -29.76
C GLY A 304 16.62 9.27 -28.41
N LYS A 305 15.66 8.42 -28.13
CA LYS A 305 15.57 7.58 -26.95
C LYS A 305 15.58 6.10 -27.33
N LYS A 306 16.16 5.29 -26.47
CA LYS A 306 16.18 3.83 -26.53
C LYS A 306 15.46 3.26 -25.33
N ALA A 307 14.51 2.35 -25.55
CA ALA A 307 13.90 1.55 -24.53
C ALA A 307 14.40 0.10 -24.63
N GLY A 308 14.94 -0.42 -23.54
CA GLY A 308 15.53 -1.77 -23.54
C GLY A 308 15.84 -2.26 -22.14
N PHE A 309 16.22 -3.54 -22.07
CA PHE A 309 16.78 -4.10 -20.85
C PHE A 309 18.28 -3.86 -20.78
N VAL A 310 18.72 -3.35 -19.64
CA VAL A 310 20.14 -3.17 -19.34
C VAL A 310 20.55 -4.19 -18.31
N GLU A 311 21.55 -4.96 -18.62
CA GLU A 311 22.19 -5.85 -17.66
C GLU A 311 23.11 -5.04 -16.75
N GLY A 312 23.10 -5.36 -15.49
CA GLY A 312 23.88 -4.68 -14.47
C GLY A 312 24.28 -5.62 -13.36
N GLU A 313 25.00 -5.11 -12.41
CA GLU A 313 25.34 -5.83 -11.18
C GLU A 313 24.83 -5.02 -9.99
N GLU A 314 24.10 -5.67 -9.10
CA GLU A 314 23.74 -5.14 -7.79
C GLU A 314 24.73 -5.68 -6.74
N TRP A 315 25.19 -4.80 -5.87
CA TRP A 315 26.05 -5.16 -4.77
C TRP A 315 25.24 -5.20 -3.51
N ALA A 316 25.12 -6.37 -2.90
CA ALA A 316 24.43 -6.57 -1.65
C ALA A 316 25.36 -7.22 -0.64
N PRO A 317 25.35 -6.81 0.62
CA PRO A 317 26.04 -7.52 1.68
C PRO A 317 25.32 -8.86 1.93
N ARG A 318 26.09 -9.94 2.11
CA ARG A 318 25.53 -11.24 2.50
C ARG A 318 24.82 -11.21 3.85
N ASP A 319 25.31 -10.38 4.76
CA ASP A 319 24.73 -10.08 6.08
C ASP A 319 24.86 -8.60 6.33
N LEU A 320 23.73 -7.88 6.30
CA LEU A 320 23.68 -6.43 6.44
C LEU A 320 24.15 -5.97 7.83
N SER A 321 23.74 -6.67 8.88
CA SER A 321 24.10 -6.31 10.25
C SER A 321 25.60 -6.45 10.49
N ARG A 322 26.17 -7.59 10.06
CA ARG A 322 27.60 -7.86 10.14
C ARG A 322 28.40 -6.88 9.29
N PHE A 323 27.89 -6.52 8.11
CA PHE A 323 28.52 -5.55 7.22
C PHE A 323 28.56 -4.15 7.85
N CYS A 324 27.43 -3.67 8.39
CA CYS A 324 27.37 -2.37 9.06
C CYS A 324 28.28 -2.32 10.30
N SER A 325 28.27 -3.37 11.10
CA SER A 325 29.15 -3.51 12.27
C SER A 325 30.63 -3.47 11.86
N ALA A 326 31.00 -4.16 10.78
CA ALA A 326 32.37 -4.15 10.28
C ALA A 326 32.79 -2.77 9.76
N LEU A 327 31.90 -2.03 9.06
CA LEU A 327 32.19 -0.67 8.62
C LEU A 327 32.47 0.27 9.81
N VAL A 328 31.67 0.17 10.88
CA VAL A 328 31.89 0.96 12.10
C VAL A 328 33.19 0.57 12.78
N GLN A 329 33.49 -0.73 12.88
CA GLN A 329 34.76 -1.20 13.46
C GLN A 329 35.98 -0.77 12.64
N MET A 330 35.83 -0.63 11.32
CA MET A 330 36.88 -0.10 10.44
C MET A 330 36.98 1.44 10.47
N GLY A 331 36.22 2.11 11.36
CA GLY A 331 36.29 3.55 11.59
C GLY A 331 35.32 4.40 10.75
N ALA A 332 34.31 3.79 10.12
CA ALA A 332 33.22 4.56 9.51
C ALA A 332 32.34 5.18 10.61
N PRO A 333 32.02 6.49 10.54
CA PRO A 333 31.10 7.09 11.50
C PRO A 333 29.73 6.38 11.48
N PRO A 334 29.20 5.98 12.64
CA PRO A 334 27.92 5.27 12.73
C PRO A 334 26.79 6.00 11.98
N GLU A 335 26.67 7.32 12.14
CA GLU A 335 25.64 8.11 11.48
C GLU A 335 25.76 8.08 9.94
N LEU A 336 26.97 7.94 9.42
CA LEU A 336 27.21 7.82 7.99
C LEU A 336 26.75 6.44 7.48
N VAL A 337 27.00 5.38 8.25
CA VAL A 337 26.55 4.02 7.92
C VAL A 337 25.04 3.96 7.97
N TRP A 338 24.42 4.42 9.05
CA TRP A 338 22.98 4.38 9.25
C TRP A 338 22.18 5.23 8.24
N ARG A 339 22.69 6.40 7.84
CA ARG A 339 22.06 7.24 6.80
C ARG A 339 22.09 6.63 5.40
N ASN A 340 22.95 5.64 5.17
CA ASN A 340 23.10 5.00 3.86
C ASN A 340 22.74 3.51 3.92
N LEU A 341 21.84 3.13 4.82
CA LEU A 341 21.40 1.74 5.04
C LEU A 341 20.74 1.08 3.83
N SER A 342 20.17 1.88 2.91
CA SER A 342 19.83 1.38 1.58
C SER A 342 21.13 1.19 0.78
N LEU A 343 21.94 0.21 1.16
CA LEU A 343 23.31 0.01 0.65
C LEU A 343 23.32 -0.27 -0.87
N THR A 344 22.94 0.76 -1.61
CA THR A 344 23.18 0.80 -3.05
C THR A 344 24.69 0.95 -3.27
N ARG A 345 25.17 0.54 -4.44
CA ARG A 345 26.56 0.76 -4.86
C ARG A 345 27.02 2.20 -4.59
N ALA A 346 26.18 3.18 -4.95
CA ALA A 346 26.46 4.61 -4.72
C ALA A 346 26.57 4.98 -3.22
N GLY A 347 25.76 4.36 -2.36
CA GLY A 347 25.82 4.52 -0.90
C GLY A 347 27.12 3.97 -0.35
N ILE A 348 27.54 2.79 -0.76
CA ILE A 348 28.80 2.15 -0.36
C ILE A 348 30.00 3.02 -0.82
N GLU A 349 30.02 3.44 -2.07
CA GLU A 349 31.07 4.33 -2.62
C GLU A 349 31.15 5.66 -1.85
N LYS A 350 29.99 6.21 -1.42
CA LYS A 350 29.94 7.43 -0.59
C LYS A 350 30.53 7.22 0.80
N ILE A 351 30.27 6.06 1.43
CA ILE A 351 30.88 5.69 2.71
C ILE A 351 32.38 5.57 2.55
N LEU A 352 32.87 4.84 1.55
CA LEU A 352 34.29 4.66 1.27
C LEU A 352 35.03 5.98 1.02
N LYS A 353 34.40 6.92 0.29
CA LYS A 353 34.98 8.25 0.04
C LYS A 353 35.11 9.11 1.29
N LYS A 354 34.12 9.02 2.21
CA LYS A 354 34.07 9.86 3.42
C LYS A 354 34.82 9.26 4.59
N ALA A 355 34.87 7.93 4.71
CA ALA A 355 35.53 7.22 5.80
C ALA A 355 36.92 6.73 5.34
N LYS A 356 37.89 7.64 5.30
CA LYS A 356 39.28 7.36 4.83
C LYS A 356 40.00 6.21 5.56
N ALA A 357 39.54 5.86 6.76
CA ALA A 357 40.10 4.75 7.56
C ALA A 357 39.61 3.38 7.11
N VAL A 358 38.53 3.31 6.32
CA VAL A 358 37.92 2.06 5.88
C VAL A 358 38.69 1.48 4.70
N ASN A 359 39.16 0.24 4.83
CA ASN A 359 39.85 -0.45 3.74
C ASN A 359 38.85 -0.91 2.66
N PRO A 360 38.92 -0.33 1.43
CA PRO A 360 37.98 -0.67 0.37
C PRO A 360 38.00 -2.18 -0.04
N ALA A 361 39.17 -2.80 -0.02
CA ALA A 361 39.29 -4.21 -0.42
C ALA A 361 38.58 -5.17 0.55
N MET A 362 38.62 -4.86 1.86
CA MET A 362 37.88 -5.63 2.86
C MET A 362 36.37 -5.47 2.71
N VAL A 363 35.92 -4.26 2.45
CA VAL A 363 34.49 -3.97 2.22
C VAL A 363 33.99 -4.70 0.98
N MET A 364 34.73 -4.66 -0.12
CA MET A 364 34.37 -5.35 -1.36
C MET A 364 34.30 -6.87 -1.19
N ALA A 365 35.15 -7.45 -0.35
CA ALA A 365 35.13 -8.90 -0.05
C ALA A 365 33.88 -9.35 0.73
N MET A 366 33.17 -8.43 1.39
CA MET A 366 31.94 -8.70 2.14
C MET A 366 30.67 -8.57 1.28
N LEU A 367 30.81 -8.11 0.02
CA LEU A 367 29.71 -7.90 -0.90
C LEU A 367 29.57 -9.08 -1.85
N GLU A 368 28.36 -9.41 -2.16
CA GLU A 368 27.99 -10.34 -3.22
C GLU A 368 27.50 -9.55 -4.42
N LYS A 369 27.99 -9.90 -5.60
CA LYS A 369 27.52 -9.34 -6.86
C LYS A 369 26.38 -10.20 -7.39
N LYS A 370 25.20 -9.59 -7.49
CA LYS A 370 24.04 -10.22 -8.10
C LYS A 370 23.81 -9.64 -9.48
N PRO A 371 23.69 -10.46 -10.54
CA PRO A 371 23.31 -9.96 -11.84
C PRO A 371 21.90 -9.37 -11.76
N THR A 372 21.72 -8.21 -12.34
CA THR A 372 20.41 -7.56 -12.43
C THR A 372 20.07 -7.26 -13.88
N ARG A 373 18.78 -7.39 -14.21
CA ARG A 373 18.25 -7.01 -15.52
C ARG A 373 17.16 -5.98 -15.29
N SER A 374 17.45 -4.73 -15.63
CA SER A 374 16.50 -3.62 -15.43
C SER A 374 16.06 -3.02 -16.76
N PHE A 375 14.75 -2.77 -16.90
CA PHE A 375 14.21 -2.03 -18.02
C PHE A 375 14.53 -0.55 -17.87
N ARG A 376 15.10 0.08 -18.94
CA ARG A 376 15.44 1.49 -18.93
C ARG A 376 15.05 2.17 -20.24
N ILE A 377 14.67 3.44 -20.13
CA ILE A 377 14.56 4.36 -21.26
C ILE A 377 15.76 5.33 -21.14
N THR A 378 16.67 5.27 -22.06
CA THR A 378 17.92 6.06 -22.05
C THR A 378 17.97 6.93 -23.29
N ASN A 379 18.81 7.98 -23.25
CA ASN A 379 19.12 8.71 -24.49
C ASN A 379 19.87 7.75 -25.41
N ASP A 380 19.42 7.68 -26.65
CA ASP A 380 20.17 6.99 -27.69
C ASP A 380 21.41 7.84 -28.00
N LYS A 381 22.55 7.35 -27.60
CA LYS A 381 23.82 7.94 -28.05
C LYS A 381 24.07 7.38 -29.45
N LEU A 382 23.45 8.00 -30.44
CA LEU A 382 23.94 7.85 -31.80
C LEU A 382 25.39 8.32 -31.78
N ILE A 383 26.31 7.36 -31.94
CA ILE A 383 27.74 7.57 -32.18
C ILE A 383 27.91 8.28 -33.50
#